data_65f1718b7cad923306217f93b7529681
#
_entry.id   65f1718b7cad923306217f93b7529681
#
_cell.length_a   1.000
_cell.length_b   1.000
_cell.length_c   1.000
_cell.angle_alpha   90.00
_cell.angle_beta   90.00
_cell.angle_gamma   90.00
#
_symmetry.space_group_name_H-M   'P 1'
#
loop_
_entity.id
_entity.type
_entity.pdbx_description
1 polymer ?
#
loop_
_entity_poly.entity_id
_entity_poly.type
_entity_poly.pdbx_seq_one_letter_code
_entity_poly.pdbx_strand_id
1 'polypeptide(L)'
;QEQVDKMLEIKGGLPLLEHVIYDDPRGLRHYNQTFLHGLDEVLEMGRIHDSHHPDFLGNEIDKGSPDDVSVMLYTSGTTGKPKGVCQTHAAFIAAARGGCSFDQLTDQDDILSYLPMAWVGDHLFSYAQALVAGFTINCPESGETVMGDLREIGPTYYFAPPRVFENLLTQVMIRMEDATSIKRKVFQHFMDVARRCGADLLDGQPVSAGDRPQYAIGNALIYGPVKNVLGLSRVRVAYTAGAAIGPDLFRFYRSIGINLKQLYGQTETCAYVCLQPDRQIKLDSVGTPAPNVEVKLADNGEILVRGPMLLKAYYKRPDATAESINADGYFMTGDAGFFDEDGHLK
;
A
#
# COMPACT_ATOMS: atom_id res chain seq x y z
N GLN A 1 -19.95 18.06 1.14
CA GLN A 1 -20.05 19.51 1.41
C GLN A 1 -18.69 20.10 1.77
N GLU A 2 -18.01 19.68 2.83
CA GLU A 2 -16.75 20.27 3.35
C GLU A 2 -15.69 20.50 2.26
N GLN A 3 -15.50 19.56 1.33
CA GLN A 3 -14.53 19.70 0.25
C GLN A 3 -14.96 20.73 -0.78
N VAL A 4 -16.27 20.83 -1.05
CA VAL A 4 -16.84 21.88 -1.93
C VAL A 4 -16.59 23.25 -1.31
N ASP A 5 -16.84 23.43 0.00
CA ASP A 5 -16.60 24.69 0.70
C ASP A 5 -15.13 25.14 0.55
N LYS A 6 -14.17 24.22 0.76
CA LYS A 6 -12.74 24.50 0.54
C LYS A 6 -12.44 24.96 -0.89
N MET A 7 -13.06 24.31 -1.89
CA MET A 7 -12.87 24.72 -3.30
C MET A 7 -13.45 26.10 -3.57
N LEU A 8 -14.61 26.44 -2.98
CA LEU A 8 -15.20 27.76 -3.10
C LEU A 8 -14.30 28.86 -2.50
N GLU A 9 -13.70 28.61 -1.34
CA GLU A 9 -12.80 29.56 -0.68
C GLU A 9 -11.59 29.91 -1.54
N ILE A 10 -11.00 28.92 -2.22
CA ILE A 10 -9.76 29.12 -3.00
C ILE A 10 -10.01 29.42 -4.48
N LYS A 11 -11.25 29.29 -4.99
CA LYS A 11 -11.62 29.45 -6.42
C LYS A 11 -11.14 30.79 -6.99
N GLY A 12 -11.24 31.85 -6.21
CA GLY A 12 -10.81 33.19 -6.63
C GLY A 12 -9.30 33.29 -6.97
N GLY A 13 -8.47 32.44 -6.37
CA GLY A 13 -7.03 32.30 -6.64
C GLY A 13 -6.69 31.32 -7.76
N LEU A 14 -7.68 30.64 -8.34
CA LEU A 14 -7.51 29.57 -9.33
C LEU A 14 -8.21 29.91 -10.65
N PRO A 15 -7.67 30.81 -11.47
CA PRO A 15 -8.34 31.29 -12.69
C PRO A 15 -8.56 30.19 -13.74
N LEU A 16 -7.72 29.15 -13.75
CA LEU A 16 -7.83 28.01 -14.68
C LEU A 16 -8.80 26.91 -14.20
N LEU A 17 -9.33 26.99 -12.98
CA LEU A 17 -10.34 26.06 -12.48
C LEU A 17 -11.70 26.46 -13.05
N GLU A 18 -12.19 25.73 -14.03
CA GLU A 18 -13.47 26.03 -14.72
C GLU A 18 -14.66 25.28 -14.11
N HIS A 19 -14.44 24.00 -13.70
CA HIS A 19 -15.47 23.12 -13.21
C HIS A 19 -15.06 22.44 -11.91
N VAL A 20 -16.00 22.22 -11.01
CA VAL A 20 -15.88 21.39 -9.80
C VAL A 20 -16.97 20.35 -9.84
N ILE A 21 -16.62 19.08 -9.85
CA ILE A 21 -17.54 17.95 -9.89
C ILE A 21 -17.62 17.36 -8.48
N TYR A 22 -18.84 17.18 -7.96
CA TYR A 22 -19.09 16.51 -6.68
C TYR A 22 -19.91 15.23 -6.90
N ASP A 23 -19.61 14.20 -6.12
CA ASP A 23 -20.34 12.94 -6.13
C ASP A 23 -21.53 12.98 -5.17
N ASP A 24 -21.31 13.32 -3.90
CA ASP A 24 -22.32 13.35 -2.86
C ASP A 24 -23.03 14.72 -2.77
N PRO A 25 -24.33 14.82 -3.11
CA PRO A 25 -25.07 16.09 -3.08
C PRO A 25 -25.51 16.51 -1.66
N ARG A 26 -25.26 15.70 -0.63
CA ARG A 26 -25.70 16.01 0.73
C ARG A 26 -25.05 17.30 1.24
N GLY A 27 -25.87 18.18 1.78
CA GLY A 27 -25.45 19.50 2.27
C GLY A 27 -25.33 20.58 1.18
N LEU A 28 -25.46 20.25 -0.12
CA LEU A 28 -25.24 21.18 -1.23
C LEU A 28 -26.52 21.84 -1.78
N ARG A 29 -27.68 21.65 -1.13
CA ARG A 29 -29.01 22.14 -1.61
C ARG A 29 -29.08 23.65 -1.95
N HIS A 30 -28.28 24.46 -1.26
CA HIS A 30 -28.27 25.91 -1.41
C HIS A 30 -27.09 26.45 -2.23
N TYR A 31 -26.32 25.57 -2.83
CA TYR A 31 -25.21 25.95 -3.69
C TYR A 31 -25.72 26.11 -5.12
N ASN A 32 -25.47 27.28 -5.72
CA ASN A 32 -25.98 27.65 -7.04
C ASN A 32 -24.87 28.15 -7.98
N GLN A 33 -23.63 27.84 -7.70
CA GLN A 33 -22.49 28.21 -8.54
C GLN A 33 -22.54 27.43 -9.85
N THR A 34 -22.46 28.13 -10.98
CA THR A 34 -22.56 27.56 -12.33
C THR A 34 -21.41 26.61 -12.70
N PHE A 35 -20.33 26.63 -11.94
CA PHE A 35 -19.18 25.75 -12.12
C PHE A 35 -19.22 24.49 -11.25
N LEU A 36 -20.25 24.32 -10.41
CA LEU A 36 -20.47 23.12 -9.63
C LEU A 36 -21.39 22.16 -10.39
N HIS A 37 -20.95 20.94 -10.56
CA HIS A 37 -21.68 19.90 -11.27
C HIS A 37 -21.78 18.63 -10.44
N GLY A 38 -22.96 18.02 -10.40
CA GLY A 38 -23.13 16.67 -9.86
C GLY A 38 -22.50 15.64 -10.80
N LEU A 39 -21.91 14.58 -10.23
CA LEU A 39 -21.32 13.51 -11.03
C LEU A 39 -22.35 12.88 -11.99
N ASP A 40 -23.58 12.64 -11.53
CA ASP A 40 -24.64 12.08 -12.37
C ASP A 40 -24.97 12.98 -13.57
N GLU A 41 -24.96 14.30 -13.38
CA GLU A 41 -25.13 15.27 -14.48
C GLU A 41 -24.01 15.15 -15.52
N VAL A 42 -22.77 15.08 -15.05
CA VAL A 42 -21.59 14.93 -15.93
C VAL A 42 -21.62 13.58 -16.67
N LEU A 43 -22.02 12.51 -16.00
CA LEU A 43 -22.19 11.19 -16.63
C LEU A 43 -23.27 11.22 -17.73
N GLU A 44 -24.37 11.93 -17.52
CA GLU A 44 -25.42 12.08 -18.54
C GLU A 44 -24.94 12.92 -19.72
N MET A 45 -24.22 14.02 -19.46
CA MET A 45 -23.56 14.79 -20.53
C MET A 45 -22.60 13.91 -21.35
N GLY A 46 -21.84 13.04 -20.68
CA GLY A 46 -20.95 12.07 -21.32
C GLY A 46 -21.71 11.06 -22.21
N ARG A 47 -22.83 10.50 -21.75
CA ARG A 47 -23.66 9.58 -22.56
C ARG A 47 -24.21 10.27 -23.82
N ILE A 48 -24.67 11.50 -23.69
CA ILE A 48 -25.18 12.30 -24.81
C ILE A 48 -24.03 12.57 -25.81
N HIS A 49 -22.85 12.97 -25.31
CA HIS A 49 -21.68 13.21 -26.16
C HIS A 49 -21.28 11.93 -26.92
N ASP A 50 -21.17 10.80 -26.24
CA ASP A 50 -20.80 9.51 -26.80
C ASP A 50 -21.77 9.04 -27.90
N SER A 51 -23.06 9.28 -27.71
CA SER A 51 -24.09 8.96 -28.73
C SER A 51 -23.91 9.74 -30.04
N HIS A 52 -23.32 10.93 -30.00
CA HIS A 52 -23.04 11.76 -31.17
C HIS A 52 -21.60 11.55 -31.70
N HIS A 53 -20.71 10.99 -30.89
CA HIS A 53 -19.30 10.81 -31.18
C HIS A 53 -18.79 9.43 -30.76
N PRO A 54 -19.31 8.32 -31.32
CA PRO A 54 -19.08 6.96 -30.83
C PRO A 54 -17.60 6.54 -30.83
N ASP A 55 -16.79 7.13 -31.72
CA ASP A 55 -15.35 6.81 -31.83
C ASP A 55 -14.45 7.72 -30.98
N PHE A 56 -15.03 8.71 -30.29
CA PHE A 56 -14.27 9.73 -29.57
C PHE A 56 -13.36 9.12 -28.50
N LEU A 57 -13.93 8.30 -27.61
CA LEU A 57 -13.18 7.68 -26.51
C LEU A 57 -12.05 6.78 -27.04
N GLY A 58 -12.32 5.96 -28.05
CA GLY A 58 -11.31 5.12 -28.67
C GLY A 58 -10.15 5.94 -29.26
N ASN A 59 -10.47 6.99 -30.00
CA ASN A 59 -9.48 7.90 -30.56
C ASN A 59 -8.65 8.65 -29.52
N GLU A 60 -9.24 8.99 -28.36
CA GLU A 60 -8.50 9.62 -27.26
C GLU A 60 -7.57 8.62 -26.55
N ILE A 61 -8.03 7.37 -26.35
CA ILE A 61 -7.19 6.30 -25.79
C ILE A 61 -5.98 6.03 -26.69
N ASP A 62 -6.17 5.97 -28.00
CA ASP A 62 -5.10 5.70 -28.98
C ASP A 62 -4.02 6.79 -29.05
N LYS A 63 -4.32 8.00 -28.55
CA LYS A 63 -3.31 9.09 -28.43
C LYS A 63 -2.41 8.90 -27.20
N GLY A 64 -2.81 8.07 -26.25
CA GLY A 64 -2.08 7.84 -25.01
C GLY A 64 -0.74 7.16 -25.24
N SER A 65 0.26 7.52 -24.43
CA SER A 65 1.60 6.96 -24.44
C SER A 65 1.92 6.34 -23.06
N PRO A 66 2.70 5.25 -23.01
CA PRO A 66 3.23 4.72 -21.75
C PRO A 66 4.00 5.77 -20.91
N ASP A 67 4.57 6.79 -21.59
CA ASP A 67 5.32 7.87 -20.97
C ASP A 67 4.44 9.04 -20.50
N ASP A 68 3.13 8.99 -20.73
CA ASP A 68 2.22 9.97 -20.19
C ASP A 68 2.12 9.88 -18.67
N VAL A 69 1.88 11.04 -18.04
CA VAL A 69 1.70 11.10 -16.59
C VAL A 69 0.36 10.47 -16.24
N SER A 70 0.41 9.33 -15.55
CA SER A 70 -0.80 8.64 -15.07
C SER A 70 -1.35 9.25 -13.80
N VAL A 71 -0.47 9.70 -12.93
CA VAL A 71 -0.84 10.32 -11.65
C VAL A 71 0.20 11.33 -11.19
N MET A 72 -0.27 12.34 -10.46
CA MET A 72 0.58 13.31 -9.78
C MET A 72 0.30 13.25 -8.29
N LEU A 73 1.32 12.89 -7.51
CA LEU A 73 1.21 12.72 -6.07
C LEU A 73 2.05 13.77 -5.35
N TYR A 74 1.42 14.51 -4.45
CA TYR A 74 2.12 15.54 -3.67
C TYR A 74 2.73 14.95 -2.41
N THR A 75 4.05 15.13 -2.25
CA THR A 75 4.80 14.75 -1.06
C THR A 75 5.16 15.99 -0.25
N SER A 76 5.23 15.85 1.06
CA SER A 76 5.59 16.97 1.97
C SER A 76 7.02 17.48 1.79
N GLY A 77 7.89 16.74 1.09
CA GLY A 77 9.29 17.07 0.83
C GLY A 77 10.08 17.45 2.10
N THR A 78 11.36 17.19 2.14
CA THR A 78 12.25 17.61 3.23
C THR A 78 12.47 19.12 3.29
N THR A 79 12.13 19.86 2.23
CA THR A 79 12.35 21.31 2.05
C THR A 79 11.15 22.19 2.40
N GLY A 80 10.08 21.62 2.96
CA GLY A 80 8.93 22.36 3.54
C GLY A 80 7.80 22.72 2.57
N LYS A 81 8.01 22.78 1.25
CA LYS A 81 6.93 22.96 0.27
C LYS A 81 6.62 21.64 -0.42
N PRO A 82 5.34 21.24 -0.54
CA PRO A 82 4.97 20.00 -1.25
C PRO A 82 5.46 20.02 -2.71
N LYS A 83 5.98 18.86 -3.17
CA LYS A 83 6.38 18.63 -4.56
C LYS A 83 5.41 17.65 -5.19
N GLY A 84 4.92 17.95 -6.38
CA GLY A 84 4.08 17.04 -7.17
C GLY A 84 4.95 16.04 -7.93
N VAL A 85 5.00 14.81 -7.48
CA VAL A 85 5.72 13.71 -8.13
C VAL A 85 4.89 13.23 -9.32
N CYS A 86 5.41 13.37 -10.54
CA CYS A 86 4.77 12.88 -11.76
C CYS A 86 5.21 11.44 -12.02
N GLN A 87 4.26 10.49 -11.97
CA GLN A 87 4.50 9.10 -12.31
C GLN A 87 3.84 8.74 -13.64
N THR A 88 4.53 7.96 -14.48
CA THR A 88 4.02 7.54 -15.79
C THR A 88 3.27 6.20 -15.69
N HIS A 89 2.46 5.91 -16.72
CA HIS A 89 1.87 4.58 -16.87
C HIS A 89 2.94 3.48 -16.90
N ALA A 90 4.03 3.70 -17.66
CA ALA A 90 5.14 2.75 -17.76
C ALA A 90 5.78 2.46 -16.39
N ALA A 91 6.02 3.49 -15.58
CA ALA A 91 6.63 3.34 -14.26
C ALA A 91 5.77 2.49 -13.31
N PHE A 92 4.46 2.78 -13.23
CA PHE A 92 3.55 1.97 -12.42
C PHE A 92 3.41 0.54 -12.90
N ILE A 93 3.29 0.31 -14.20
CA ILE A 93 3.21 -1.05 -14.77
C ILE A 93 4.50 -1.82 -14.53
N ALA A 94 5.67 -1.17 -14.62
CA ALA A 94 6.95 -1.81 -14.32
C ALA A 94 7.04 -2.25 -12.84
N ALA A 95 6.69 -1.37 -11.89
CA ALA A 95 6.63 -1.69 -10.47
C ALA A 95 5.61 -2.81 -10.19
N ALA A 96 4.41 -2.71 -10.77
CA ALA A 96 3.35 -3.70 -10.61
C ALA A 96 3.77 -5.09 -11.11
N ARG A 97 4.36 -5.18 -12.30
CA ARG A 97 4.89 -6.45 -12.86
C ARG A 97 5.95 -7.07 -11.96
N GLY A 98 6.87 -6.24 -11.46
CA GLY A 98 7.89 -6.70 -10.53
C GLY A 98 7.29 -7.26 -9.23
N GLY A 99 6.36 -6.54 -8.60
CA GLY A 99 5.68 -6.98 -7.37
C GLY A 99 4.81 -8.21 -7.59
N CYS A 100 4.02 -8.27 -8.68
CA CYS A 100 3.22 -9.45 -9.01
C CYS A 100 4.08 -10.69 -9.21
N SER A 101 5.21 -10.55 -9.92
CA SER A 101 6.15 -11.66 -10.11
C SER A 101 6.82 -12.09 -8.80
N PHE A 102 7.20 -11.14 -7.95
CA PHE A 102 7.87 -11.40 -6.67
C PHE A 102 6.97 -12.18 -5.70
N ASP A 103 5.71 -11.76 -5.56
CA ASP A 103 4.74 -12.36 -4.63
C ASP A 103 3.86 -13.42 -5.30
N GLN A 104 4.10 -13.70 -6.59
CA GLN A 104 3.31 -14.67 -7.38
C GLN A 104 1.80 -14.37 -7.30
N LEU A 105 1.44 -13.09 -7.51
CA LEU A 105 0.04 -12.67 -7.52
C LEU A 105 -0.66 -13.17 -8.77
N THR A 106 -1.91 -13.61 -8.62
CA THR A 106 -2.75 -14.16 -9.67
C THR A 106 -4.17 -13.60 -9.61
N ASP A 107 -5.01 -13.96 -10.55
CA ASP A 107 -6.45 -13.65 -10.59
C ASP A 107 -7.26 -14.29 -9.45
N GLN A 108 -6.64 -15.20 -8.67
CA GLN A 108 -7.23 -15.80 -7.47
C GLN A 108 -7.00 -14.99 -6.20
N ASP A 109 -6.17 -13.95 -6.29
CA ASP A 109 -5.95 -13.05 -5.16
C ASP A 109 -7.05 -12.00 -5.07
N ASP A 110 -7.19 -11.41 -3.90
CA ASP A 110 -8.06 -10.27 -3.67
C ASP A 110 -7.44 -9.32 -2.62
N ILE A 111 -7.72 -8.03 -2.77
CA ILE A 111 -7.23 -6.98 -1.89
C ILE A 111 -8.39 -6.13 -1.36
N LEU A 112 -8.25 -5.55 -0.18
CA LEU A 112 -9.08 -4.45 0.31
C LEU A 112 -8.36 -3.13 0.05
N SER A 113 -8.90 -2.32 -0.89
CA SER A 113 -8.40 -1.00 -1.25
C SER A 113 -9.06 0.05 -0.35
N TYR A 114 -8.38 0.45 0.70
CA TYR A 114 -8.88 1.40 1.71
C TYR A 114 -7.92 2.55 2.02
N LEU A 115 -6.74 2.51 1.42
CA LEU A 115 -5.74 3.55 1.62
C LEU A 115 -6.16 4.84 0.91
N PRO A 116 -5.75 6.01 1.41
CA PRO A 116 -6.00 7.27 0.71
C PRO A 116 -5.39 7.27 -0.70
N MET A 117 -6.16 7.65 -1.71
CA MET A 117 -5.69 7.81 -3.10
C MET A 117 -4.56 8.86 -3.24
N ALA A 118 -4.33 9.69 -2.23
CA ALA A 118 -3.16 10.58 -2.18
C ALA A 118 -1.84 9.84 -1.95
N TRP A 119 -1.88 8.57 -1.59
CA TRP A 119 -0.70 7.75 -1.30
C TRP A 119 -0.35 6.84 -2.46
N VAL A 120 0.93 6.81 -2.82
CA VAL A 120 1.45 5.95 -3.89
C VAL A 120 1.17 4.46 -3.65
N GLY A 121 1.11 4.04 -2.38
CA GLY A 121 0.79 2.66 -2.02
C GLY A 121 -0.59 2.22 -2.49
N ASP A 122 -1.61 3.08 -2.43
CA ASP A 122 -2.92 2.74 -2.96
C ASP A 122 -2.86 2.49 -4.48
N HIS A 123 -2.19 3.36 -5.22
CA HIS A 123 -2.04 3.22 -6.66
C HIS A 123 -1.32 1.94 -7.07
N LEU A 124 -0.24 1.57 -6.37
CA LEU A 124 0.51 0.36 -6.69
C LEU A 124 -0.24 -0.91 -6.29
N PHE A 125 -0.61 -1.00 -4.99
CA PHE A 125 -1.14 -2.24 -4.40
C PHE A 125 -2.58 -2.53 -4.81
N SER A 126 -3.38 -1.49 -5.09
CA SER A 126 -4.76 -1.69 -5.53
C SER A 126 -4.83 -1.92 -7.03
N TYR A 127 -4.92 -0.85 -7.83
CA TYR A 127 -5.28 -1.02 -9.23
C TYR A 127 -4.11 -1.40 -10.17
N ALA A 128 -2.88 -0.91 -9.93
CA ALA A 128 -1.80 -1.18 -10.87
C ALA A 128 -1.42 -2.66 -10.89
N GLN A 129 -1.30 -3.30 -9.72
CA GLN A 129 -1.06 -4.73 -9.62
C GLN A 129 -2.28 -5.56 -10.06
N ALA A 130 -3.50 -5.09 -9.80
CA ALA A 130 -4.71 -5.75 -10.28
C ALA A 130 -4.81 -5.76 -11.81
N LEU A 131 -4.43 -4.66 -12.48
CA LEU A 131 -4.36 -4.60 -13.96
C LEU A 131 -3.34 -5.58 -14.54
N VAL A 132 -2.29 -5.92 -13.79
CA VAL A 132 -1.25 -6.88 -14.23
C VAL A 132 -1.64 -8.31 -13.92
N ALA A 133 -2.13 -8.60 -12.70
CA ALA A 133 -2.37 -9.95 -12.21
C ALA A 133 -3.83 -10.42 -12.40
N GLY A 134 -4.77 -9.50 -12.59
CA GLY A 134 -6.19 -9.82 -12.78
C GLY A 134 -6.96 -10.07 -11.49
N PHE A 135 -6.41 -9.77 -10.32
CA PHE A 135 -7.07 -10.02 -9.04
C PHE A 135 -8.21 -9.04 -8.74
N THR A 136 -9.06 -9.40 -7.78
CA THR A 136 -10.21 -8.60 -7.37
C THR A 136 -9.82 -7.45 -6.44
N ILE A 137 -10.29 -6.24 -6.75
CA ILE A 137 -10.21 -5.08 -5.87
C ILE A 137 -11.54 -4.93 -5.13
N ASN A 138 -11.49 -4.98 -3.81
CA ASN A 138 -12.64 -4.71 -2.94
C ASN A 138 -12.48 -3.32 -2.33
N CYS A 139 -13.47 -2.46 -2.50
CA CYS A 139 -13.49 -1.13 -1.92
C CYS A 139 -14.44 -1.12 -0.72
N PRO A 140 -14.04 -0.56 0.44
CA PRO A 140 -14.95 -0.41 1.58
C PRO A 140 -16.02 0.64 1.28
N GLU A 141 -17.18 0.53 1.93
CA GLU A 141 -18.26 1.51 1.80
C GLU A 141 -17.86 2.89 2.38
N SER A 142 -17.09 2.86 3.47
CA SER A 142 -16.59 4.08 4.14
C SER A 142 -15.39 3.76 5.01
N GLY A 143 -14.70 4.80 5.50
CA GLY A 143 -13.63 4.64 6.48
C GLY A 143 -14.08 3.97 7.78
N GLU A 144 -15.35 4.07 8.15
CA GLU A 144 -15.93 3.48 9.36
C GLU A 144 -16.19 1.98 9.18
N THR A 145 -16.46 1.52 7.97
CA THR A 145 -16.78 0.11 7.67
C THR A 145 -15.54 -0.73 7.43
N VAL A 146 -14.37 -0.14 7.15
CA VAL A 146 -13.12 -0.84 6.78
C VAL A 146 -12.84 -2.07 7.62
N MET A 147 -13.04 -2.00 8.94
CA MET A 147 -12.78 -3.12 9.84
C MET A 147 -13.81 -4.24 9.74
N GLY A 148 -15.05 -3.91 9.38
CA GLY A 148 -16.11 -4.87 9.04
C GLY A 148 -15.79 -5.55 7.72
N ASP A 149 -15.55 -4.74 6.71
CA ASP A 149 -15.25 -5.17 5.33
C ASP A 149 -14.00 -6.07 5.28
N LEU A 150 -12.95 -5.72 6.04
CA LEU A 150 -11.74 -6.54 6.17
C LEU A 150 -12.05 -7.97 6.66
N ARG A 151 -13.00 -8.11 7.60
CA ARG A 151 -13.41 -9.42 8.13
C ARG A 151 -14.30 -10.19 7.16
N GLU A 152 -15.19 -9.50 6.47
CA GLU A 152 -16.14 -10.12 5.52
C GLU A 152 -15.42 -10.59 4.26
N ILE A 153 -14.53 -9.76 3.72
CA ILE A 153 -13.75 -10.04 2.52
C ILE A 153 -12.63 -11.03 2.82
N GLY A 154 -11.87 -10.81 3.90
CA GLY A 154 -10.71 -11.63 4.24
C GLY A 154 -9.69 -11.68 3.11
N PRO A 155 -9.05 -10.57 2.71
CA PRO A 155 -8.21 -10.51 1.53
C PRO A 155 -7.04 -11.50 1.59
N THR A 156 -6.57 -11.95 0.42
CA THR A 156 -5.39 -12.84 0.31
C THR A 156 -4.09 -12.04 0.26
N TYR A 157 -4.17 -10.80 -0.23
CA TYR A 157 -3.08 -9.85 -0.33
C TYR A 157 -3.45 -8.58 0.46
N TYR A 158 -2.60 -8.18 1.41
CA TYR A 158 -2.94 -7.09 2.33
C TYR A 158 -1.77 -6.13 2.54
N PHE A 159 -2.02 -4.85 2.36
CA PHE A 159 -1.06 -3.79 2.69
C PHE A 159 -1.63 -2.85 3.74
N ALA A 160 -0.85 -2.58 4.79
CA ALA A 160 -1.24 -1.64 5.83
C ALA A 160 -0.02 -0.95 6.46
N PRO A 161 -0.13 0.34 6.82
CA PRO A 161 0.88 0.98 7.65
C PRO A 161 0.92 0.36 9.06
N PRO A 162 2.05 0.49 9.80
CA PRO A 162 2.24 -0.13 11.11
C PRO A 162 1.12 0.15 12.11
N ARG A 163 0.59 1.38 12.10
CA ARG A 163 -0.49 1.80 13.01
C ARG A 163 -1.78 0.98 12.86
N VAL A 164 -2.07 0.49 11.67
CA VAL A 164 -3.24 -0.39 11.46
C VAL A 164 -3.01 -1.72 12.15
N PHE A 165 -1.81 -2.30 12.03
CA PHE A 165 -1.45 -3.53 12.74
C PHE A 165 -1.45 -3.35 14.26
N GLU A 166 -0.99 -2.21 14.77
CA GLU A 166 -1.08 -1.87 16.21
C GLU A 166 -2.54 -1.83 16.69
N ASN A 167 -3.41 -1.16 15.94
CA ASN A 167 -4.83 -1.06 16.28
C ASN A 167 -5.52 -2.44 16.27
N LEU A 168 -5.20 -3.28 15.29
CA LEU A 168 -5.70 -4.65 15.19
C LEU A 168 -5.27 -5.49 16.40
N LEU A 169 -3.98 -5.44 16.78
CA LEU A 169 -3.49 -6.15 17.96
C LEU A 169 -4.14 -5.64 19.23
N THR A 170 -4.26 -4.31 19.37
CA THR A 170 -4.90 -3.69 20.55
C THR A 170 -6.32 -4.20 20.76
N GLN A 171 -7.12 -4.37 19.70
CA GLN A 171 -8.46 -4.94 19.81
C GLN A 171 -8.45 -6.38 20.32
N VAL A 172 -7.47 -7.19 19.93
CA VAL A 172 -7.31 -8.56 20.47
C VAL A 172 -6.96 -8.51 21.95
N MET A 173 -6.02 -7.65 22.33
CA MET A 173 -5.57 -7.55 23.73
C MET A 173 -6.67 -7.08 24.68
N ILE A 174 -7.46 -6.07 24.30
CA ILE A 174 -8.61 -5.59 25.06
C ILE A 174 -9.62 -6.74 25.29
N ARG A 175 -9.98 -7.49 24.25
CA ARG A 175 -10.89 -8.64 24.38
C ARG A 175 -10.34 -9.73 25.28
N MET A 176 -9.02 -9.88 25.31
CA MET A 176 -8.37 -10.86 26.19
C MET A 176 -8.31 -10.40 27.66
N GLU A 177 -8.23 -9.09 27.92
CA GLU A 177 -8.36 -8.56 29.29
C GLU A 177 -9.74 -8.81 29.88
N ASP A 178 -10.79 -8.72 29.07
CA ASP A 178 -12.17 -9.01 29.48
C ASP A 178 -12.49 -10.52 29.56
N ALA A 179 -11.57 -11.37 29.10
CA ALA A 179 -11.79 -12.81 29.07
C ALA A 179 -11.65 -13.44 30.47
N THR A 180 -12.28 -14.59 30.65
CA THR A 180 -12.13 -15.38 31.89
C THR A 180 -10.67 -15.80 32.12
N SER A 181 -10.30 -16.02 33.38
CA SER A 181 -8.93 -16.41 33.75
C SER A 181 -8.44 -17.68 33.02
N ILE A 182 -9.33 -18.62 32.76
CA ILE A 182 -9.01 -19.86 32.01
C ILE A 182 -8.67 -19.51 30.56
N LYS A 183 -9.51 -18.70 29.89
CA LYS A 183 -9.26 -18.27 28.50
C LYS A 183 -7.94 -17.51 28.38
N ARG A 184 -7.65 -16.60 29.30
CA ARG A 184 -6.37 -15.87 29.34
C ARG A 184 -5.16 -16.81 29.49
N LYS A 185 -5.22 -17.79 30.40
CA LYS A 185 -4.13 -18.75 30.56
C LYS A 185 -3.91 -19.61 29.33
N VAL A 186 -4.98 -20.07 28.68
CA VAL A 186 -4.91 -20.84 27.44
C VAL A 186 -4.31 -19.96 26.31
N PHE A 187 -4.79 -18.73 26.18
CA PHE A 187 -4.24 -17.78 25.20
C PHE A 187 -2.75 -17.55 25.44
N GLN A 188 -2.33 -17.23 26.65
CA GLN A 188 -0.92 -17.00 26.99
C GLN A 188 -0.05 -18.23 26.68
N HIS A 189 -0.50 -19.42 27.09
CA HIS A 189 0.23 -20.66 26.83
C HIS A 189 0.49 -20.86 25.31
N PHE A 190 -0.55 -20.73 24.48
CA PHE A 190 -0.39 -20.91 23.05
C PHE A 190 0.38 -19.75 22.39
N MET A 191 0.24 -18.51 22.89
CA MET A 191 1.09 -17.41 22.40
C MET A 191 2.57 -17.63 22.74
N ASP A 192 2.91 -18.28 23.84
CA ASP A 192 4.30 -18.66 24.13
C ASP A 192 4.80 -19.76 23.18
N VAL A 193 3.94 -20.71 22.81
CA VAL A 193 4.25 -21.69 21.74
C VAL A 193 4.45 -20.97 20.40
N ALA A 194 3.56 -20.05 20.04
CA ALA A 194 3.67 -19.28 18.79
C ALA A 194 4.99 -18.50 18.72
N ARG A 195 5.35 -17.79 19.79
CA ARG A 195 6.61 -17.04 19.86
C ARG A 195 7.86 -17.90 19.69
N ARG A 196 7.81 -19.16 20.18
CA ARG A 196 8.96 -20.08 20.08
C ARG A 196 9.17 -20.66 18.69
N CYS A 197 8.10 -20.92 17.93
CA CYS A 197 8.21 -21.71 16.72
C CYS A 197 7.36 -21.23 15.55
N GLY A 198 6.47 -20.24 15.74
CA GLY A 198 5.51 -19.88 14.70
C GLY A 198 6.14 -19.25 13.48
N ALA A 199 7.10 -18.34 13.67
CA ALA A 199 7.82 -17.71 12.55
C ALA A 199 8.71 -18.74 11.81
N ASP A 200 9.40 -19.62 12.55
CA ASP A 200 10.21 -20.70 11.98
C ASP A 200 9.36 -21.66 11.14
N LEU A 201 8.18 -22.03 11.64
CA LEU A 201 7.22 -22.86 10.90
C LEU A 201 6.75 -22.16 9.62
N LEU A 202 6.46 -20.86 9.70
CA LEU A 202 6.05 -20.06 8.55
C LEU A 202 7.15 -19.99 7.47
N ASP A 203 8.41 -19.87 7.91
CA ASP A 203 9.57 -19.80 7.03
C ASP A 203 10.10 -21.19 6.59
N GLY A 204 9.41 -22.27 7.01
CA GLY A 204 9.80 -23.64 6.67
C GLY A 204 11.04 -24.12 7.38
N GLN A 205 11.44 -23.47 8.47
CA GLN A 205 12.60 -23.85 9.27
C GLN A 205 12.28 -25.06 10.18
N PRO A 206 13.30 -25.84 10.55
CA PRO A 206 13.10 -26.97 11.45
C PRO A 206 12.71 -26.48 12.86
N VAL A 207 11.67 -27.10 13.43
CA VAL A 207 11.22 -26.86 14.80
C VAL A 207 11.18 -28.17 15.59
N SER A 208 11.16 -28.07 16.93
CA SER A 208 11.11 -29.24 17.77
C SER A 208 9.91 -30.13 17.49
N ALA A 209 10.06 -31.45 17.61
CA ALA A 209 8.99 -32.42 17.39
C ALA A 209 7.81 -32.22 18.36
N GLY A 210 8.05 -31.64 19.55
CA GLY A 210 7.02 -31.33 20.52
C GLY A 210 6.25 -30.03 20.26
N ASP A 211 6.88 -29.04 19.63
CA ASP A 211 6.27 -27.73 19.35
C ASP A 211 5.30 -27.79 18.16
N ARG A 212 5.61 -28.56 17.14
CA ARG A 212 4.78 -28.68 15.94
C ARG A 212 3.32 -29.09 16.23
N PRO A 213 3.02 -30.16 17.00
CA PRO A 213 1.65 -30.50 17.36
C PRO A 213 1.00 -29.47 18.28
N GLN A 214 1.76 -28.88 19.22
CA GLN A 214 1.25 -27.82 20.10
C GLN A 214 0.84 -26.59 19.27
N TYR A 215 1.66 -26.20 18.28
CA TYR A 215 1.32 -25.11 17.38
C TYR A 215 0.06 -25.41 16.54
N ALA A 216 -0.10 -26.64 16.06
CA ALA A 216 -1.30 -27.05 15.35
C ALA A 216 -2.57 -26.95 16.22
N ILE A 217 -2.49 -27.38 17.49
CA ILE A 217 -3.58 -27.20 18.45
C ILE A 217 -3.83 -25.71 18.72
N GLY A 218 -2.75 -24.93 18.92
CA GLY A 218 -2.83 -23.48 19.08
C GLY A 218 -3.47 -22.78 17.87
N ASN A 219 -3.19 -23.26 16.66
CA ASN A 219 -3.82 -22.72 15.45
C ASN A 219 -5.33 -22.98 15.43
N ALA A 220 -5.76 -24.17 15.83
CA ALA A 220 -7.19 -24.49 15.89
C ALA A 220 -7.94 -23.72 16.98
N LEU A 221 -7.33 -23.54 18.15
CA LEU A 221 -7.99 -22.95 19.31
C LEU A 221 -7.81 -21.43 19.45
N ILE A 222 -6.69 -20.88 19.01
CA ILE A 222 -6.29 -19.48 19.24
C ILE A 222 -5.93 -18.74 17.96
N TYR A 223 -4.92 -19.19 17.20
CA TYR A 223 -4.39 -18.37 16.09
C TYR A 223 -5.38 -18.25 14.93
N GLY A 224 -6.05 -19.34 14.56
CA GLY A 224 -7.11 -19.33 13.55
C GLY A 224 -8.25 -18.40 13.91
N PRO A 225 -8.90 -18.56 15.09
CA PRO A 225 -9.90 -17.62 15.57
C PRO A 225 -9.41 -16.15 15.65
N VAL A 226 -8.18 -15.89 16.10
CA VAL A 226 -7.61 -14.53 16.12
C VAL A 226 -7.48 -13.99 14.71
N LYS A 227 -6.89 -14.74 13.77
CA LYS A 227 -6.79 -14.32 12.35
C LYS A 227 -8.17 -14.04 11.74
N ASN A 228 -9.16 -14.85 12.06
CA ASN A 228 -10.54 -14.66 11.59
C ASN A 228 -11.15 -13.36 12.10
N VAL A 229 -11.01 -13.09 13.40
CA VAL A 229 -11.49 -11.83 14.01
C VAL A 229 -10.79 -10.60 13.43
N LEU A 230 -9.53 -10.75 13.02
CA LEU A 230 -8.74 -9.69 12.38
C LEU A 230 -9.04 -9.54 10.88
N GLY A 231 -9.78 -10.46 10.25
CA GLY A 231 -9.98 -10.49 8.80
C GLY A 231 -8.76 -10.97 8.00
N LEU A 232 -7.80 -11.63 8.66
CA LEU A 232 -6.51 -12.01 8.09
C LEU A 232 -6.35 -13.54 7.90
N SER A 233 -7.44 -14.30 7.95
CA SER A 233 -7.39 -15.77 7.84
C SER A 233 -6.91 -16.27 6.50
N ARG A 234 -7.22 -15.56 5.42
CA ARG A 234 -6.89 -15.92 4.04
C ARG A 234 -5.60 -15.27 3.55
N VAL A 235 -5.03 -14.35 4.33
CA VAL A 235 -3.85 -13.59 3.92
C VAL A 235 -2.69 -14.52 3.61
N ARG A 236 -2.26 -14.49 2.36
CA ARG A 236 -1.10 -15.22 1.83
C ARG A 236 0.17 -14.39 1.93
N VAL A 237 0.05 -13.10 1.63
CA VAL A 237 1.11 -12.11 1.74
C VAL A 237 0.54 -10.82 2.35
N ALA A 238 1.21 -10.30 3.36
CA ALA A 238 0.93 -8.99 3.92
C ALA A 238 2.18 -8.12 3.91
N TYR A 239 2.01 -6.84 3.64
CA TYR A 239 3.08 -5.85 3.71
C TYR A 239 2.77 -4.73 4.70
N THR A 240 3.85 -4.22 5.29
CA THR A 240 3.85 -2.95 6.01
C THR A 240 4.99 -2.07 5.55
N ALA A 241 4.75 -0.76 5.49
CA ALA A 241 5.73 0.23 5.07
C ALA A 241 5.37 1.64 5.58
N GLY A 242 6.22 2.62 5.24
CA GLY A 242 6.04 4.03 5.58
C GLY A 242 6.58 4.41 6.96
N ALA A 243 6.80 3.45 7.84
CA ALA A 243 7.49 3.59 9.13
C ALA A 243 7.95 2.22 9.62
N ALA A 244 8.87 2.19 10.57
CA ALA A 244 9.27 0.94 11.23
C ALA A 244 8.11 0.38 12.07
N ILE A 245 7.76 -0.89 11.85
CA ILE A 245 6.66 -1.56 12.59
C ILE A 245 7.03 -1.90 14.05
N GLY A 246 8.29 -1.94 14.36
CA GLY A 246 8.76 -2.44 15.66
C GLY A 246 8.79 -3.97 15.75
N PRO A 247 9.83 -4.53 16.39
CA PRO A 247 10.11 -5.96 16.34
C PRO A 247 9.04 -6.82 17.03
N ASP A 248 8.44 -6.34 18.10
CA ASP A 248 7.47 -7.15 18.89
C ASP A 248 6.14 -7.29 18.14
N LEU A 249 5.67 -6.19 17.52
CA LEU A 249 4.46 -6.20 16.71
C LEU A 249 4.65 -7.09 15.47
N PHE A 250 5.79 -6.98 14.81
CA PHE A 250 6.14 -7.78 13.65
C PHE A 250 6.21 -9.28 14.01
N ARG A 251 6.91 -9.62 15.11
CA ARG A 251 6.97 -11.00 15.65
C ARG A 251 5.60 -11.56 15.99
N PHE A 252 4.72 -10.75 16.58
CA PHE A 252 3.37 -11.21 16.91
C PHE A 252 2.66 -11.77 15.67
N TYR A 253 2.55 -10.97 14.60
CA TYR A 253 1.82 -11.42 13.41
C TYR A 253 2.47 -12.63 12.75
N ARG A 254 3.77 -12.65 12.62
CA ARG A 254 4.47 -13.80 12.05
C ARG A 254 4.33 -15.06 12.91
N SER A 255 4.36 -14.91 14.21
CA SER A 255 4.22 -16.04 15.14
C SER A 255 2.88 -16.77 15.03
N ILE A 256 1.80 -16.04 14.73
CA ILE A 256 0.47 -16.64 14.50
C ILE A 256 0.24 -17.09 13.04
N GLY A 257 1.28 -17.07 12.22
CA GLY A 257 1.28 -17.60 10.85
C GLY A 257 0.77 -16.63 9.79
N ILE A 258 0.89 -15.31 10.02
CA ILE A 258 0.65 -14.29 8.99
C ILE A 258 1.99 -13.97 8.32
N ASN A 259 2.09 -14.16 7.02
CA ASN A 259 3.28 -13.83 6.23
C ASN A 259 3.40 -12.32 6.05
N LEU A 260 3.67 -11.63 7.16
CA LEU A 260 3.91 -10.20 7.19
C LEU A 260 5.35 -9.92 6.79
N LYS A 261 5.52 -9.00 5.86
CA LYS A 261 6.78 -8.54 5.29
C LYS A 261 6.92 -7.03 5.46
N GLN A 262 8.14 -6.53 5.44
CA GLN A 262 8.43 -5.10 5.28
C GLN A 262 8.85 -4.82 3.85
N LEU A 263 8.59 -3.60 3.40
CA LEU A 263 9.11 -3.06 2.15
C LEU A 263 9.62 -1.64 2.35
N TYR A 264 10.49 -1.22 1.45
CA TYR A 264 10.98 0.15 1.34
C TYR A 264 10.70 0.71 -0.04
N GLY A 265 10.26 1.95 -0.06
CA GLY A 265 10.05 2.75 -1.25
C GLY A 265 9.46 4.11 -0.92
N GLN A 266 9.52 4.99 -1.88
CA GLN A 266 9.03 6.37 -1.81
C GLN A 266 8.02 6.63 -2.93
N THR A 267 7.35 7.77 -2.89
CA THR A 267 6.45 8.18 -3.98
C THR A 267 7.20 8.25 -5.32
N GLU A 268 8.43 8.73 -5.30
CA GLU A 268 9.33 8.87 -6.45
C GLU A 268 9.75 7.54 -7.09
N THR A 269 9.58 6.44 -6.36
CA THR A 269 9.94 5.08 -6.80
C THR A 269 8.73 4.15 -6.92
N CYS A 270 7.51 4.69 -7.06
CA CYS A 270 6.26 3.92 -7.03
C CYS A 270 6.15 2.98 -5.81
N ALA A 271 6.68 3.37 -4.62
CA ALA A 271 6.77 2.56 -3.40
C ALA A 271 7.55 1.23 -3.56
N TYR A 272 8.38 1.08 -4.58
CA TYR A 272 8.95 -0.19 -5.01
C TYR A 272 10.48 -0.12 -5.11
N VAL A 273 11.18 -0.35 -4.01
CA VAL A 273 12.66 -0.37 -3.96
C VAL A 273 13.21 -1.67 -3.41
N CYS A 274 12.85 -2.03 -2.16
CA CYS A 274 13.25 -3.28 -1.54
C CYS A 274 12.05 -4.03 -0.98
N LEU A 275 12.08 -5.36 -1.10
CA LEU A 275 11.04 -6.27 -0.64
C LEU A 275 11.68 -7.42 0.13
N GLN A 276 11.02 -7.90 1.18
CA GLN A 276 11.48 -9.09 1.90
C GLN A 276 11.08 -10.38 1.16
N PRO A 277 12.05 -11.22 0.72
CA PRO A 277 11.74 -12.50 0.10
C PRO A 277 11.11 -13.48 1.10
N ASP A 278 10.22 -14.36 0.63
CA ASP A 278 9.67 -15.44 1.45
C ASP A 278 10.78 -16.28 2.06
N ARG A 279 10.61 -16.67 3.30
CA ARG A 279 11.56 -17.50 4.09
C ARG A 279 12.91 -16.83 4.40
N GLN A 280 13.07 -15.56 4.06
CA GLN A 280 14.26 -14.75 4.34
C GLN A 280 13.86 -13.46 5.06
N ILE A 281 12.88 -13.53 5.93
CA ILE A 281 12.35 -12.37 6.62
C ILE A 281 13.23 -12.03 7.83
N LYS A 282 13.67 -10.76 7.89
CA LYS A 282 14.44 -10.21 9.02
C LYS A 282 13.66 -9.07 9.67
N LEU A 283 13.68 -9.01 10.99
CA LEU A 283 12.87 -8.03 11.75
C LEU A 283 13.37 -6.58 11.58
N ASP A 284 14.65 -6.43 11.30
CA ASP A 284 15.38 -5.16 11.24
C ASP A 284 15.76 -4.77 9.80
N SER A 285 15.10 -5.34 8.81
CA SER A 285 15.40 -5.15 7.39
C SER A 285 14.14 -4.83 6.59
N VAL A 286 14.32 -4.14 5.49
CA VAL A 286 13.28 -3.92 4.47
C VAL A 286 13.42 -4.84 3.26
N GLY A 287 14.35 -5.81 3.32
CA GLY A 287 14.54 -6.82 2.30
C GLY A 287 15.66 -6.53 1.32
N THR A 288 15.62 -7.22 0.19
CA THR A 288 16.58 -7.10 -0.90
C THR A 288 16.02 -6.22 -2.03
N PRO A 289 16.86 -5.68 -2.92
CA PRO A 289 16.40 -4.94 -4.08
C PRO A 289 15.30 -5.70 -4.84
N ALA A 290 14.23 -4.99 -5.16
CA ALA A 290 13.09 -5.53 -5.89
C ALA A 290 13.49 -5.90 -7.34
N PRO A 291 12.76 -6.80 -8.03
CA PRO A 291 13.03 -7.14 -9.41
C PRO A 291 13.16 -5.92 -10.34
N ASN A 292 14.21 -5.87 -11.13
CA ASN A 292 14.57 -4.76 -12.03
C ASN A 292 14.89 -3.42 -11.34
N VAL A 293 15.21 -3.45 -10.06
CA VAL A 293 15.66 -2.28 -9.30
C VAL A 293 17.12 -2.46 -8.91
N GLU A 294 17.93 -1.45 -9.19
CA GLU A 294 19.30 -1.35 -8.71
C GLU A 294 19.35 -0.42 -7.51
N VAL A 295 19.93 -0.91 -6.43
CA VAL A 295 20.16 -0.13 -5.20
C VAL A 295 21.65 -0.09 -4.92
N LYS A 296 22.19 1.10 -4.69
CA LYS A 296 23.58 1.33 -4.27
C LYS A 296 23.59 2.24 -3.05
N LEU A 297 24.72 2.26 -2.37
CA LEU A 297 24.99 3.23 -1.30
C LEU A 297 26.05 4.21 -1.78
N ALA A 298 25.80 5.48 -1.55
CA ALA A 298 26.80 6.52 -1.70
C ALA A 298 27.84 6.45 -0.56
N ASP A 299 28.96 7.15 -0.70
CA ASP A 299 30.02 7.17 0.32
C ASP A 299 29.55 7.68 1.70
N ASN A 300 28.52 8.51 1.71
CA ASN A 300 27.86 9.02 2.93
C ASN A 300 26.78 8.09 3.50
N GLY A 301 26.57 6.91 2.88
CA GLY A 301 25.55 5.95 3.27
C GLY A 301 24.15 6.21 2.71
N GLU A 302 23.98 7.22 1.84
CA GLU A 302 22.69 7.49 1.19
C GLU A 302 22.29 6.38 0.22
N ILE A 303 21.03 6.01 0.26
CA ILE A 303 20.45 5.00 -0.65
C ILE A 303 20.22 5.64 -2.02
N LEU A 304 20.83 5.05 -3.05
CA LEU A 304 20.70 5.44 -4.45
C LEU A 304 19.93 4.38 -5.21
N VAL A 305 18.93 4.79 -5.99
CA VAL A 305 18.00 3.88 -6.65
C VAL A 305 17.97 4.15 -8.15
N ARG A 306 18.03 3.09 -8.96
CA ARG A 306 17.82 3.13 -10.42
C ARG A 306 16.87 2.02 -10.84
N GLY A 307 15.93 2.34 -11.73
CA GLY A 307 14.99 1.36 -12.25
C GLY A 307 13.87 2.00 -13.09
N PRO A 308 13.05 1.18 -13.74
CA PRO A 308 11.98 1.65 -14.62
C PRO A 308 10.81 2.30 -13.89
N MET A 309 10.75 2.17 -12.55
CA MET A 309 9.67 2.69 -11.71
C MET A 309 9.93 4.11 -11.19
N LEU A 310 11.04 4.75 -11.59
CA LEU A 310 11.38 6.09 -11.12
C LEU A 310 10.41 7.15 -11.67
N LEU A 311 10.27 8.23 -10.89
CA LEU A 311 9.50 9.41 -11.28
C LEU A 311 9.97 9.96 -12.63
N LYS A 312 9.02 10.49 -13.40
CA LYS A 312 9.33 11.26 -14.63
C LYS A 312 9.93 12.62 -14.29
N ALA A 313 9.34 13.32 -13.34
CA ALA A 313 9.74 14.65 -12.91
C ALA A 313 8.96 15.09 -11.67
N TYR A 314 9.44 16.15 -11.02
CA TYR A 314 8.60 16.98 -10.14
C TYR A 314 7.86 18.03 -10.97
N TYR A 315 6.55 18.13 -10.83
CA TYR A 315 5.69 19.02 -11.60
C TYR A 315 6.13 20.48 -11.48
N LYS A 316 6.39 21.11 -12.63
CA LYS A 316 6.89 22.50 -12.74
C LYS A 316 8.12 22.81 -11.88
N ARG A 317 8.93 21.79 -11.56
CA ARG A 317 10.16 21.92 -10.77
C ARG A 317 11.32 21.21 -11.46
N PRO A 318 11.79 21.72 -12.63
CA PRO A 318 12.93 21.12 -13.34
C PRO A 318 14.23 21.19 -12.52
N ASP A 319 14.40 22.23 -11.70
CA ASP A 319 15.46 22.35 -10.70
C ASP A 319 15.51 21.16 -9.74
N ALA A 320 14.42 20.89 -9.05
CA ALA A 320 14.32 19.79 -8.10
C ALA A 320 14.46 18.42 -8.79
N THR A 321 13.96 18.29 -10.02
CA THR A 321 14.11 17.06 -10.81
C THR A 321 15.58 16.79 -11.12
N ALA A 322 16.30 17.80 -11.63
CA ALA A 322 17.73 17.69 -11.94
C ALA A 322 18.59 17.41 -10.69
N GLU A 323 18.24 18.02 -9.56
CA GLU A 323 18.92 17.81 -8.28
C GLU A 323 18.67 16.43 -7.68
N SER A 324 17.59 15.73 -8.06
CA SER A 324 17.22 14.43 -7.46
C SER A 324 17.85 13.23 -8.16
N ILE A 325 18.44 13.40 -9.36
CA ILE A 325 19.10 12.34 -10.12
C ILE A 325 20.59 12.69 -10.24
N ASN A 326 21.46 11.78 -9.82
CA ASN A 326 22.90 12.01 -9.93
C ASN A 326 23.41 11.78 -11.36
N ALA A 327 24.72 12.07 -11.60
CA ALA A 327 25.35 11.96 -12.91
C ALA A 327 25.30 10.54 -13.50
N ASP A 328 25.21 9.50 -12.66
CA ASP A 328 25.12 8.09 -13.05
C ASP A 328 23.68 7.62 -13.29
N GLY A 329 22.69 8.52 -13.20
CA GLY A 329 21.28 8.23 -13.42
C GLY A 329 20.58 7.55 -12.23
N TYR A 330 21.13 7.64 -11.03
CA TYR A 330 20.50 7.16 -9.81
C TYR A 330 19.70 8.27 -9.13
N PHE A 331 18.49 7.94 -8.74
CA PHE A 331 17.69 8.77 -7.86
C PHE A 331 18.30 8.76 -6.44
N MET A 332 18.52 9.95 -5.90
CA MET A 332 19.03 10.18 -4.55
C MET A 332 17.84 10.26 -3.59
N THR A 333 17.70 9.26 -2.72
CA THR A 333 16.50 9.10 -1.89
C THR A 333 16.43 10.06 -0.71
N GLY A 334 17.59 10.55 -0.26
CA GLY A 334 17.70 11.30 1.00
C GLY A 334 17.63 10.40 2.24
N ASP A 335 17.45 9.10 2.10
CA ASP A 335 17.46 8.12 3.18
C ASP A 335 18.83 7.47 3.29
N ALA A 336 19.26 7.13 4.51
CA ALA A 336 20.49 6.41 4.77
C ALA A 336 20.21 4.95 5.12
N GLY A 337 21.12 4.06 4.71
CA GLY A 337 21.02 2.65 4.99
C GLY A 337 22.35 1.90 4.81
N PHE A 338 22.32 0.61 5.04
CA PHE A 338 23.43 -0.29 4.76
C PHE A 338 22.92 -1.68 4.39
N PHE A 339 23.71 -2.43 3.63
CA PHE A 339 23.42 -3.83 3.33
C PHE A 339 24.08 -4.72 4.39
N ASP A 340 23.36 -5.72 4.86
CA ASP A 340 23.93 -6.79 5.65
C ASP A 340 24.60 -7.86 4.76
N GLU A 341 25.18 -8.89 5.39
CA GLU A 341 25.93 -9.97 4.72
C GLU A 341 25.09 -10.77 3.72
N ASP A 342 23.76 -10.81 3.90
CA ASP A 342 22.83 -11.51 3.02
C ASP A 342 22.22 -10.60 1.94
N GLY A 343 22.68 -9.34 1.85
CA GLY A 343 22.21 -8.36 0.88
C GLY A 343 20.86 -7.72 1.22
N HIS A 344 20.44 -7.79 2.47
CA HIS A 344 19.25 -7.08 2.95
C HIS A 344 19.59 -5.64 3.31
N LEU A 345 18.76 -4.71 2.86
CA LEU A 345 18.85 -3.29 3.22
C LEU A 345 18.28 -3.07 4.64
N LYS A 346 19.04 -2.30 5.44
CA LYS A 346 18.68 -1.88 6.80
C LYS A 346 18.82 -0.38 6.97
#